data_226428450f87e0c204383ed3f49504d0
#
_entry.id   226428450f87e0c204383ed3f49504d0
#
_cell.length_a   1.000
_cell.length_b   1.000
_cell.length_c   1.000
_cell.angle_alpha   90.00
_cell.angle_beta   90.00
_cell.angle_gamma   90.00
#
_symmetry.space_group_name_H-M   'P 1'
#
loop_
_entity.id
_entity.type
_entity.pdbx_description
1 polymer ?
#
loop_
_entity_poly.entity_id
_entity_poly.type
_entity_poly.pdbx_seq_one_letter_code
_entity_poly.pdbx_strand_id
1 'polypeptide(L)'
;MTHSVLLDTSFFIRLLNYEDPLHQNAKDYFKYFLESDIILKVSTISIAEYCVGGKLEELPLMNIQILPFNLDHARRTGEFAKAIFDEKKVTSEDIKPRAIIPNDSKLFAQSDYDKSILYFVTSDSRSMNIHKMLSKRIKPRFEIIDINIQYHQQFGIFDLK
;
A
#
# COMPACT_ATOMS: atom_id res chain seq x y z
N MET A 1 -7.18 3.26 20.18
CA MET A 1 -7.13 3.75 18.78
C MET A 1 -7.23 2.55 17.87
N THR A 2 -8.15 2.58 16.95
CA THR A 2 -8.34 1.46 16.01
C THR A 2 -7.23 1.50 14.94
N HIS A 3 -6.53 0.41 14.76
CA HIS A 3 -5.49 0.29 13.76
C HIS A 3 -6.07 -0.13 12.41
N SER A 4 -5.46 0.33 11.33
CA SER A 4 -5.84 -0.03 9.98
C SER A 4 -4.64 -0.29 9.08
N VAL A 5 -4.91 -0.93 7.95
CA VAL A 5 -3.93 -1.14 6.88
C VAL A 5 -4.52 -0.65 5.55
N LEU A 6 -3.66 -0.13 4.67
CA LEU A 6 -4.05 0.19 3.30
C LEU A 6 -3.57 -0.92 2.37
N LEU A 7 -4.51 -1.54 1.67
CA LEU A 7 -4.25 -2.63 0.74
C LEU A 7 -3.97 -2.08 -0.67
N ASP A 8 -2.83 -2.47 -1.23
CA ASP A 8 -2.44 -2.12 -2.59
C ASP A 8 -3.21 -2.95 -3.63
N THR A 9 -3.26 -2.47 -4.86
CA THR A 9 -3.84 -3.20 -6.00
C THR A 9 -3.21 -4.59 -6.16
N SER A 10 -1.89 -4.69 -5.99
CA SER A 10 -1.16 -5.96 -6.07
C SER A 10 -1.67 -7.02 -5.08
N PHE A 11 -2.11 -6.60 -3.90
CA PHE A 11 -2.71 -7.50 -2.91
C PHE A 11 -3.97 -8.16 -3.44
N PHE A 12 -4.88 -7.39 -4.04
CA PHE A 12 -6.13 -7.91 -4.58
C PHE A 12 -5.89 -8.81 -5.79
N ILE A 13 -4.94 -8.47 -6.65
CA ILE A 13 -4.56 -9.31 -7.80
C ILE A 13 -4.14 -10.71 -7.31
N ARG A 14 -3.35 -10.79 -6.24
CA ARG A 14 -2.91 -12.06 -5.66
C ARG A 14 -4.04 -12.78 -4.92
N LEU A 15 -4.83 -12.04 -4.15
CA LEU A 15 -5.95 -12.59 -3.38
C LEU A 15 -7.03 -13.22 -4.27
N LEU A 16 -7.32 -12.62 -5.41
CA LEU A 16 -8.42 -13.02 -6.29
C LEU A 16 -8.00 -13.99 -7.40
N ASN A 17 -6.71 -14.31 -7.51
CA ASN A 17 -6.20 -15.29 -8.46
C ASN A 17 -5.73 -16.57 -7.74
N TYR A 18 -6.56 -17.60 -7.77
CA TYR A 18 -6.28 -18.88 -7.09
C TYR A 18 -5.02 -19.59 -7.58
N GLU A 19 -4.57 -19.30 -8.79
CA GLU A 19 -3.37 -19.90 -9.39
C GLU A 19 -2.09 -19.10 -9.08
N ASP A 20 -2.23 -17.94 -8.46
CA ASP A 20 -1.09 -17.09 -8.15
C ASP A 20 -0.24 -17.72 -7.02
N PRO A 21 1.11 -17.73 -7.15
CA PRO A 21 1.99 -18.27 -6.11
C PRO A 21 1.82 -17.60 -4.74
N LEU A 22 1.37 -16.35 -4.69
CA LEU A 22 1.14 -15.59 -3.46
C LEU A 22 -0.31 -15.60 -2.99
N HIS A 23 -1.20 -16.33 -3.67
CA HIS A 23 -2.61 -16.40 -3.29
C HIS A 23 -2.78 -16.81 -1.84
N GLN A 24 -2.11 -17.87 -1.41
CA GLN A 24 -2.21 -18.37 -0.04
C GLN A 24 -1.70 -17.33 0.97
N ASN A 25 -0.57 -16.69 0.70
CA ASN A 25 -0.06 -15.63 1.56
C ASN A 25 -1.05 -14.46 1.67
N ALA A 26 -1.60 -13.97 0.56
CA ALA A 26 -2.59 -12.91 0.56
C ALA A 26 -3.84 -13.28 1.36
N LYS A 27 -4.32 -14.51 1.20
CA LYS A 27 -5.47 -15.05 1.95
C LYS A 27 -5.19 -15.13 3.45
N ASP A 28 -4.00 -15.57 3.84
CA ASP A 28 -3.60 -15.68 5.24
C ASP A 28 -3.49 -14.30 5.91
N TYR A 29 -2.91 -13.30 5.22
CA TYR A 29 -2.91 -11.91 5.70
C TYR A 29 -4.31 -11.34 5.84
N PHE A 30 -5.16 -11.55 4.84
CA PHE A 30 -6.55 -11.07 4.86
C PHE A 30 -7.29 -11.62 6.09
N LYS A 31 -7.20 -12.93 6.31
CA LYS A 31 -7.77 -13.61 7.48
C LYS A 31 -7.21 -13.06 8.78
N TYR A 32 -5.88 -12.94 8.88
CA TYR A 32 -5.20 -12.41 10.06
C TYR A 32 -5.70 -11.01 10.43
N PHE A 33 -5.81 -10.11 9.46
CA PHE A 33 -6.31 -8.76 9.72
C PHE A 33 -7.74 -8.76 10.23
N LEU A 34 -8.62 -9.56 9.63
CA LEU A 34 -10.01 -9.68 10.08
C LEU A 34 -10.11 -10.25 11.50
N GLU A 35 -9.34 -11.27 11.83
CA GLU A 35 -9.34 -11.91 13.15
C GLU A 35 -8.68 -11.03 14.23
N SER A 36 -7.83 -10.10 13.84
CA SER A 36 -7.14 -9.17 14.75
C SER A 36 -7.83 -7.82 14.91
N ASP A 37 -9.06 -7.68 14.44
CA ASP A 37 -9.84 -6.43 14.46
C ASP A 37 -9.11 -5.25 13.80
N ILE A 38 -8.28 -5.53 12.81
CA ILE A 38 -7.58 -4.53 12.03
C ILE A 38 -8.48 -4.09 10.87
N ILE A 39 -8.72 -2.80 10.77
CA ILE A 39 -9.56 -2.24 9.70
C ILE A 39 -8.80 -2.31 8.37
N LEU A 40 -9.40 -2.99 7.41
CA LEU A 40 -8.91 -3.03 6.04
C LEU A 40 -9.39 -1.80 5.27
N LYS A 41 -8.49 -1.13 4.57
CA LYS A 41 -8.80 0.03 3.72
C LYS A 41 -8.29 -0.19 2.31
N VAL A 42 -9.01 0.35 1.34
CA VAL A 42 -8.61 0.40 -0.07
C VAL A 42 -8.81 1.81 -0.61
N SER A 43 -7.81 2.32 -1.33
CA SER A 43 -7.92 3.61 -2.01
C SER A 43 -8.78 3.52 -3.26
N THR A 44 -9.52 4.59 -3.57
CA THR A 44 -10.18 4.74 -4.88
C THR A 44 -9.18 4.68 -6.04
N ILE A 45 -7.93 5.03 -5.82
CA ILE A 45 -6.83 4.87 -6.80
C ILE A 45 -6.57 3.39 -7.08
N SER A 46 -6.44 2.56 -6.06
CA SER A 46 -6.25 1.11 -6.23
C SER A 46 -7.46 0.44 -6.87
N ILE A 47 -8.66 0.88 -6.55
CA ILE A 47 -9.88 0.42 -7.21
C ILE A 47 -9.84 0.75 -8.71
N ALA A 48 -9.44 1.98 -9.08
CA ALA A 48 -9.32 2.38 -10.47
C ALA A 48 -8.28 1.54 -11.24
N GLU A 49 -7.14 1.25 -10.62
CA GLU A 49 -6.12 0.38 -11.21
C GLU A 49 -6.64 -1.05 -11.41
N TYR A 50 -7.31 -1.59 -10.42
CA TYR A 50 -7.88 -2.95 -10.52
C TYR A 50 -8.90 -3.04 -11.66
N CYS A 51 -9.75 -2.03 -11.80
CA CYS A 51 -10.80 -1.98 -12.82
C CYS A 51 -10.28 -1.81 -14.26
N VAL A 52 -8.98 -1.64 -14.47
CA VAL A 52 -8.41 -1.69 -15.83
C VAL A 52 -8.55 -3.08 -16.43
N GLY A 53 -8.39 -4.15 -15.66
CA GLY A 53 -8.49 -5.52 -16.13
C GLY A 53 -9.52 -6.38 -15.40
N GLY A 54 -9.95 -5.95 -14.22
CA GLY A 54 -10.94 -6.63 -13.38
C GLY A 54 -12.26 -5.87 -13.29
N LYS A 55 -13.17 -6.40 -12.49
CA LYS A 55 -14.48 -5.78 -12.25
C LYS A 55 -14.62 -5.38 -10.79
N LEU A 56 -15.30 -4.27 -10.54
CA LEU A 56 -15.53 -3.75 -9.18
C LEU A 56 -16.20 -4.80 -8.28
N GLU A 57 -17.12 -5.56 -8.81
CA GLU A 57 -17.89 -6.58 -8.10
C GLU A 57 -17.05 -7.76 -7.61
N GLU A 58 -15.86 -7.94 -8.14
CA GLU A 58 -14.92 -8.98 -7.72
C GLU A 58 -14.21 -8.63 -6.40
N LEU A 59 -14.15 -7.33 -6.06
CA LEU A 59 -13.49 -6.87 -4.85
C LEU A 59 -14.34 -7.14 -3.60
N PRO A 60 -13.76 -7.67 -2.50
CA PRO A 60 -14.49 -8.00 -1.28
C PRO A 60 -14.79 -6.75 -0.43
N LEU A 61 -15.46 -5.75 -1.01
CA LEU A 61 -15.65 -4.42 -0.40
C LEU A 61 -16.53 -4.40 0.85
N MET A 62 -17.28 -5.46 1.13
CA MET A 62 -18.13 -5.54 2.33
C MET A 62 -17.35 -5.46 3.63
N ASN A 63 -16.09 -5.91 3.63
CA ASN A 63 -15.22 -5.93 4.81
C ASN A 63 -14.10 -4.89 4.73
N ILE A 64 -14.16 -3.98 3.77
CA ILE A 64 -13.09 -3.04 3.46
C ILE A 64 -13.65 -1.63 3.40
N GLN A 65 -13.04 -0.70 4.11
CA GLN A 65 -13.37 0.72 4.01
C GLN A 65 -12.74 1.34 2.76
N ILE A 66 -13.55 2.03 1.97
CA ILE A 66 -13.06 2.77 0.81
C ILE A 66 -12.51 4.12 1.28
N LEU A 67 -11.27 4.42 0.91
CA LEU A 67 -10.59 5.67 1.23
C LEU A 67 -10.51 6.54 -0.04
N PRO A 68 -11.38 7.57 -0.17
CA PRO A 68 -11.33 8.48 -1.30
C PRO A 68 -10.05 9.32 -1.29
N PHE A 69 -9.45 9.52 -2.47
CA PHE A 69 -8.33 10.43 -2.62
C PHE A 69 -8.84 11.88 -2.63
N ASN A 70 -8.34 12.72 -1.71
CA ASN A 70 -8.83 14.07 -1.50
C ASN A 70 -7.73 15.14 -1.65
N LEU A 71 -8.07 16.40 -1.38
CA LEU A 71 -7.16 17.55 -1.51
C LEU A 71 -5.93 17.44 -0.59
N ASP A 72 -6.11 17.03 0.65
CA ASP A 72 -5.00 16.88 1.60
C ASP A 72 -4.03 15.77 1.15
N HIS A 73 -4.58 14.68 0.63
CA HIS A 73 -3.80 13.61 0.02
C HIS A 73 -3.03 14.13 -1.21
N ALA A 74 -3.64 14.97 -2.05
CA ALA A 74 -2.98 15.55 -3.22
C ALA A 74 -1.79 16.41 -2.82
N ARG A 75 -1.94 17.27 -1.80
CA ARG A 75 -0.84 18.09 -1.26
C ARG A 75 0.30 17.22 -0.73
N ARG A 76 0.00 16.22 0.08
CA ARG A 76 1.00 15.30 0.64
C ARG A 76 1.69 14.47 -0.45
N THR A 77 0.96 14.08 -1.49
CA THR A 77 1.53 13.42 -2.67
C THR A 77 2.60 14.27 -3.32
N GLY A 78 2.35 15.57 -3.49
CA GLY A 78 3.34 16.51 -4.05
C GLY A 78 4.62 16.56 -3.22
N GLU A 79 4.51 16.61 -1.91
CA GLU A 79 5.67 16.60 -0.99
C GLU A 79 6.47 15.29 -1.11
N PHE A 80 5.78 14.15 -1.12
CA PHE A 80 6.41 12.84 -1.25
C PHE A 80 7.05 12.64 -2.62
N ALA A 81 6.35 12.99 -3.69
CA ALA A 81 6.87 12.89 -5.05
C ALA A 81 8.14 13.74 -5.22
N LYS A 82 8.15 14.95 -4.65
CA LYS A 82 9.34 15.82 -4.67
C LYS A 82 10.52 15.17 -3.93
N ALA A 83 10.29 14.60 -2.75
CA ALA A 83 11.34 13.93 -1.98
C ALA A 83 11.92 12.72 -2.73
N ILE A 84 11.06 11.90 -3.34
CA ILE A 84 11.48 10.76 -4.17
C ILE A 84 12.25 11.24 -5.41
N PHE A 85 11.79 12.30 -6.04
CA PHE A 85 12.47 12.89 -7.19
C PHE A 85 13.87 13.38 -6.84
N ASP A 86 14.00 14.13 -5.75
CA ASP A 86 15.27 14.66 -5.29
C ASP A 86 16.25 13.53 -4.94
N GLU A 87 15.76 12.43 -4.38
CA GLU A 87 16.58 11.26 -4.10
C GLU A 87 17.04 10.55 -5.37
N LYS A 88 16.18 10.43 -6.38
CA LYS A 88 16.55 9.87 -7.69
C LYS A 88 17.58 10.72 -8.43
N LYS A 89 17.55 12.03 -8.32
CA LYS A 89 18.54 12.94 -8.93
C LYS A 89 19.97 12.68 -8.44
N VAL A 90 20.11 12.27 -7.18
CA VAL A 90 21.42 11.94 -6.61
C VAL A 90 21.98 10.65 -7.22
N THR A 91 21.12 9.78 -7.76
CA THR A 91 21.49 8.44 -8.22
C THR A 91 21.49 8.24 -9.73
N SER A 92 20.80 9.05 -10.54
CA SER A 92 20.84 9.01 -12.04
C SER A 92 19.92 10.03 -12.73
N GLU A 93 20.33 10.44 -13.91
CA GLU A 93 19.69 10.96 -15.13
C GLU A 93 18.34 11.71 -15.07
N ASP A 94 18.22 12.67 -16.02
CA ASP A 94 17.07 13.51 -16.35
C ASP A 94 15.70 12.80 -16.33
N ILE A 95 15.02 12.85 -15.21
CA ILE A 95 13.64 12.41 -15.10
C ILE A 95 12.76 13.67 -15.02
N LYS A 96 11.83 13.81 -15.97
CA LYS A 96 10.87 14.91 -15.97
C LYS A 96 9.99 14.85 -14.71
N PRO A 97 9.77 15.97 -13.96
CA PRO A 97 9.00 15.97 -12.73
C PRO A 97 7.59 15.36 -12.86
N ARG A 98 6.92 15.56 -13.99
CA ARG A 98 5.57 15.03 -14.24
C ARG A 98 5.51 13.51 -14.41
N ALA A 99 6.66 12.86 -14.72
CA ALA A 99 6.70 11.41 -14.84
C ALA A 99 6.81 10.69 -13.48
N ILE A 100 6.85 11.44 -12.39
CA ILE A 100 7.22 10.94 -11.05
C ILE A 100 6.09 11.04 -10.04
N ILE A 101 4.84 11.23 -10.46
CA ILE A 101 3.72 11.03 -9.56
C ILE A 101 3.13 9.64 -9.85
N PRO A 102 3.83 8.54 -9.52
CA PRO A 102 3.26 7.22 -9.65
C PRO A 102 2.13 7.08 -8.63
N ASN A 103 1.23 6.15 -8.87
CA ASN A 103 0.15 5.85 -7.93
C ASN A 103 0.67 5.51 -6.53
N ASP A 104 1.87 4.92 -6.43
CA ASP A 104 2.52 4.67 -5.14
C ASP A 104 2.68 5.91 -4.27
N SER A 105 3.11 7.05 -4.85
CA SER A 105 3.23 8.31 -4.09
C SER A 105 1.88 8.78 -3.54
N LYS A 106 0.80 8.57 -4.29
CA LYS A 106 -0.57 8.90 -3.88
C LYS A 106 -1.04 7.98 -2.75
N LEU A 107 -0.78 6.69 -2.87
CA LEU A 107 -1.13 5.69 -1.85
C LEU A 107 -0.33 5.89 -0.57
N PHE A 108 0.95 6.21 -0.69
CA PHE A 108 1.80 6.54 0.46
C PHE A 108 1.34 7.81 1.16
N ALA A 109 0.92 8.83 0.40
CA ALA A 109 0.37 10.06 0.98
C ALA A 109 -0.92 9.79 1.76
N GLN A 110 -1.81 8.94 1.26
CA GLN A 110 -3.00 8.52 1.99
C GLN A 110 -2.65 7.75 3.26
N SER A 111 -1.71 6.82 3.18
CA SER A 111 -1.25 6.04 4.33
C SER A 111 -0.63 6.92 5.42
N ASP A 112 0.14 7.93 5.03
CA ASP A 112 0.80 8.84 5.97
C ASP A 112 -0.18 9.85 6.59
N TYR A 113 -1.15 10.31 5.82
CA TYR A 113 -2.13 11.29 6.28
C TYR A 113 -3.14 10.70 7.26
N ASP A 114 -3.61 9.48 7.00
CA ASP A 114 -4.52 8.77 7.89
C ASP A 114 -3.74 8.11 9.04
N LYS A 115 -3.80 8.73 10.20
CA LYS A 115 -3.04 8.30 11.39
C LYS A 115 -3.41 6.90 11.89
N SER A 116 -4.54 6.35 11.49
CA SER A 116 -4.94 4.99 11.86
C SER A 116 -4.22 3.93 11.03
N ILE A 117 -3.70 4.30 9.84
CA ILE A 117 -2.98 3.38 8.96
C ILE A 117 -1.56 3.15 9.49
N LEU A 118 -1.30 1.93 9.94
CA LEU A 118 0.02 1.52 10.40
C LEU A 118 0.86 0.89 9.29
N TYR A 119 0.20 0.22 8.34
CA TYR A 119 0.89 -0.53 7.30
C TYR A 119 0.27 -0.31 5.93
N PHE A 120 1.15 -0.23 4.94
CA PHE A 120 0.82 -0.35 3.53
C PHE A 120 1.15 -1.77 3.07
N VAL A 121 0.18 -2.51 2.57
CA VAL A 121 0.29 -3.94 2.26
C VAL A 121 0.43 -4.12 0.76
N THR A 122 1.55 -4.67 0.31
CA THR A 122 1.88 -4.82 -1.12
C THR A 122 2.65 -6.11 -1.40
N SER A 123 2.65 -6.55 -2.64
CA SER A 123 3.57 -7.57 -3.16
C SER A 123 4.60 -7.00 -4.14
N ASP A 124 4.54 -5.70 -4.40
CA ASP A 124 5.33 -5.04 -5.43
C ASP A 124 6.67 -4.53 -4.89
N SER A 125 7.76 -5.12 -5.37
CA SER A 125 9.12 -4.69 -5.03
C SER A 125 9.41 -3.24 -5.40
N ARG A 126 8.76 -2.71 -6.45
CA ARG A 126 8.88 -1.32 -6.86
C ARG A 126 8.34 -0.37 -5.80
N SER A 127 7.15 -0.65 -5.24
CA SER A 127 6.59 0.11 -4.12
C SER A 127 7.52 0.11 -2.92
N MET A 128 8.10 -1.04 -2.57
CA MET A 128 9.05 -1.14 -1.46
C MET A 128 10.31 -0.31 -1.70
N ASN A 129 10.85 -0.28 -2.92
CA ASN A 129 12.00 0.54 -3.28
C ASN A 129 11.69 2.03 -3.22
N ILE A 130 10.51 2.45 -3.67
CA ILE A 130 10.06 3.85 -3.60
C ILE A 130 9.91 4.28 -2.14
N HIS A 131 9.36 3.43 -1.28
CA HIS A 131 9.27 3.68 0.16
C HIS A 131 10.64 3.86 0.80
N LYS A 132 11.63 3.04 0.43
CA LYS A 132 13.02 3.20 0.91
C LYS A 132 13.63 4.54 0.49
N MET A 133 13.42 4.96 -0.75
CA MET A 133 13.91 6.26 -1.23
C MET A 133 13.23 7.42 -0.49
N LEU A 134 11.92 7.36 -0.31
CA LEU A 134 11.17 8.34 0.47
C LEU A 134 11.72 8.45 1.89
N SER A 135 11.95 7.32 2.55
CA SER A 135 12.37 7.24 3.95
C SER A 135 13.74 7.86 4.21
N LYS A 136 14.57 8.03 3.18
CA LYS A 136 15.86 8.73 3.30
C LYS A 136 15.69 10.24 3.48
N ARG A 137 14.56 10.81 3.08
CA ARG A 137 14.31 12.26 3.13
C ARG A 137 13.16 12.63 4.07
N ILE A 138 12.08 11.87 4.02
CA ILE A 138 10.91 12.05 4.88
C ILE A 138 10.57 10.68 5.45
N LYS A 139 10.61 10.55 6.76
CA LYS A 139 10.18 9.30 7.41
C LYS A 139 8.66 9.22 7.41
N PRO A 140 8.04 8.31 6.63
CA PRO A 140 6.59 8.15 6.65
C PRO A 140 6.15 7.51 7.98
N ARG A 141 4.88 7.71 8.35
CA ARG A 141 4.29 7.20 9.59
C ARG A 141 3.91 5.73 9.52
N PHE A 142 3.79 5.20 8.32
CA PHE A 142 3.43 3.82 8.07
C PHE A 142 4.66 3.00 7.67
N GLU A 143 4.55 1.70 7.83
CA GLU A 143 5.55 0.74 7.37
C GLU A 143 5.00 -0.13 6.25
N ILE A 144 5.87 -0.81 5.53
CA ILE A 144 5.49 -1.75 4.47
C ILE A 144 5.30 -3.15 5.06
N ILE A 145 4.21 -3.80 4.68
CA ILE A 145 4.07 -5.25 4.77
C ILE A 145 4.25 -5.84 3.37
N ASP A 146 5.28 -6.66 3.22
CA ASP A 146 5.54 -7.43 2.00
C ASP A 146 4.88 -8.81 2.12
N ILE A 147 3.84 -9.06 1.33
CA ILE A 147 3.14 -10.35 1.35
C ILE A 147 3.90 -11.51 0.71
N ASN A 148 5.09 -11.26 0.13
CA ASN A 148 6.03 -12.33 -0.21
C ASN A 148 6.54 -13.05 1.04
N ILE A 149 6.51 -12.37 2.20
CA ILE A 149 6.84 -12.93 3.51
C ILE A 149 5.55 -13.41 4.17
N GLN A 150 5.55 -14.61 4.71
CA GLN A 150 4.38 -15.15 5.40
C GLN A 150 4.04 -14.32 6.65
N TYR A 151 2.74 -14.15 6.97
CA TYR A 151 2.30 -13.25 8.03
C TYR A 151 2.90 -13.57 9.40
N HIS A 152 3.06 -14.86 9.74
CA HIS A 152 3.66 -15.27 11.01
C HIS A 152 5.16 -14.97 11.09
N GLN A 153 5.87 -14.84 9.98
CA GLN A 153 7.26 -14.38 9.95
C GLN A 153 7.34 -12.86 10.08
N GLN A 154 6.36 -12.15 9.49
CA GLN A 154 6.28 -10.69 9.54
C GLN A 154 5.99 -10.19 10.97
N PHE A 155 5.03 -10.80 11.65
CA PHE A 155 4.60 -10.37 12.99
C PHE A 155 5.27 -11.13 14.13
N GLY A 156 5.99 -12.23 13.84
CA GLY A 156 6.58 -13.12 14.86
C GLY A 156 5.54 -14.01 15.54
N ILE A 157 6.04 -15.03 16.24
CA ILE A 157 5.17 -16.00 16.94
C ILE A 157 4.50 -15.38 18.18
N PHE A 158 5.00 -14.23 18.65
CA PHE A 158 4.56 -13.58 19.89
C PHE A 158 3.51 -12.47 19.71
N ASP A 159 3.23 -12.04 18.48
CA ASP A 159 2.21 -11.02 18.19
C ASP A 159 0.80 -11.62 18.07
N LEU A 160 0.65 -12.90 18.34
CA LEU A 160 -0.63 -13.61 18.39
C LEU A 160 -1.31 -13.52 19.77
N LYS A 161 -1.10 -12.43 20.50
CA LYS A 161 -1.81 -12.17 21.75
C LYS A 161 -2.72 -10.96 21.65
#